data_6e1093678235756e23a26c7bd8b2825f
#
_entry.id   6e1093678235756e23a26c7bd8b2825f
#
_cell.length_a   1.000
_cell.length_b   1.000
_cell.length_c   1.000
_cell.angle_alpha   90.00
_cell.angle_beta   90.00
_cell.angle_gamma   90.00
#
_symmetry.space_group_name_H-M   'P 1'
#
loop_
_entity.id
_entity.type
_entity.pdbx_description
1 polymer ?
#
loop_
_entity_poly.entity_id
_entity_poly.type
_entity_poly.pdbx_seq_one_letter_code
_entity_poly.pdbx_strand_id
1 'polypeptide(L)'
;MMLKPPAIMTAKRLLSLFLLMTSLCTLSAHKPTDRDSLRHLTVVYTTDVHGNFFPYDFIRLQPAKGSMARVASYVESLRDSLGAENLLLLDNGDILQGQPTAYYYNYIDTAAVNIASAIYDFMRYDAATVGNHDIETGHAVYDKWKRQTSTPILGANVIDKKTGLPYFTPYTVINRGGMKIAVIGLLTPAIPAWLPENLWSGLEFLPMQETARKWVKIVREAENPDIIIGLFHSGHDASKSTSGYRENESLVVAHETEGFDAVLMGHDHQLFCDTVVNPAGHKVSVLNPANNAMNVGVLNITETAPGQFRVSGRIDDITDIEPSQAFMDHFAARQKDVTRFVSRKIADITDSITTRDAFFGPSAFMTLLHNLQLDISGADISMAAPLTNDGVIAAGEMRVADMFTLYKYENFLCTLRMTGREIKDYLEFSYSLWTDCISDTNPHLIRFASDRPTPNENRLKNPSYNFDSASGIIYTVDITKPKGGKINIISLSSGKPFNPDSTYTVAVNSYRAGGGGDHLTLGAGISPADLKARVVSSTDKDLRFYLMKTIERQGLLQPTVELNWLFIPPDKAAEAIAIDRDLLFGPQSSKNQK
;
A
#
# COMPACT_ATOMS: atom_id res chain seq x y z
N MET A 1 -85.45 -32.67 -33.48
CA MET A 1 -85.22 -32.28 -32.13
C MET A 1 -84.51 -30.91 -32.14
N MET A 2 -85.31 -29.83 -31.93
CA MET A 2 -84.87 -28.43 -32.15
C MET A 2 -84.17 -27.91 -30.94
N LEU A 3 -82.93 -27.38 -31.11
CA LEU A 3 -82.17 -26.67 -30.12
C LEU A 3 -82.65 -25.21 -29.99
N LYS A 4 -83.06 -24.78 -28.82
CA LYS A 4 -83.42 -23.40 -28.50
C LYS A 4 -82.18 -22.48 -28.45
N PRO A 5 -82.30 -21.26 -28.96
CA PRO A 5 -81.19 -20.27 -28.89
C PRO A 5 -81.02 -19.65 -27.45
N PRO A 6 -79.83 -19.17 -27.09
CA PRO A 6 -79.60 -18.58 -25.79
C PRO A 6 -80.16 -17.16 -25.66
N ALA A 7 -80.64 -16.80 -24.48
CA ALA A 7 -81.29 -15.53 -24.19
C ALA A 7 -80.32 -14.36 -24.24
N ILE A 8 -80.75 -13.29 -24.94
CA ILE A 8 -80.01 -12.02 -25.05
C ILE A 8 -80.15 -11.24 -23.73
N MET A 9 -79.04 -11.00 -23.00
CA MET A 9 -79.01 -10.13 -21.88
C MET A 9 -79.14 -8.66 -22.29
N THR A 10 -80.13 -7.96 -21.74
CA THR A 10 -80.47 -6.58 -22.10
C THR A 10 -79.40 -5.58 -21.62
N ALA A 11 -79.13 -4.52 -22.37
CA ALA A 11 -78.13 -3.51 -22.20
C ALA A 11 -78.12 -2.81 -20.82
N LYS A 12 -79.23 -2.85 -20.04
CA LYS A 12 -79.33 -2.28 -18.69
C LYS A 12 -78.56 -3.07 -17.61
N ARG A 13 -78.37 -4.37 -17.79
CA ARG A 13 -77.55 -5.16 -16.86
C ARG A 13 -76.03 -5.01 -17.06
N LEU A 14 -75.64 -4.72 -18.30
CA LEU A 14 -74.19 -4.41 -18.59
C LEU A 14 -73.76 -3.05 -18.06
N LEU A 15 -74.67 -2.05 -18.06
CA LEU A 15 -74.35 -0.70 -17.55
C LEU A 15 -74.19 -0.69 -16.03
N SER A 16 -74.95 -1.50 -15.29
CA SER A 16 -74.83 -1.62 -13.83
C SER A 16 -73.55 -2.36 -13.38
N LEU A 17 -73.07 -3.34 -14.19
CA LEU A 17 -71.82 -4.00 -13.90
C LEU A 17 -70.58 -3.14 -14.22
N PHE A 18 -70.68 -2.26 -15.23
CA PHE A 18 -69.61 -1.33 -15.60
C PHE A 18 -69.48 -0.16 -14.60
N LEU A 19 -70.58 0.33 -14.03
CA LEU A 19 -70.54 1.33 -12.97
C LEU A 19 -70.04 0.77 -11.63
N LEU A 20 -70.23 -0.53 -11.32
CA LEU A 20 -69.68 -1.17 -10.12
C LEU A 20 -68.18 -1.46 -10.24
N MET A 21 -67.67 -1.77 -11.46
CA MET A 21 -66.23 -1.94 -11.71
C MET A 21 -65.45 -0.61 -11.71
N THR A 22 -66.05 0.48 -12.16
CA THR A 22 -65.37 1.79 -12.12
C THR A 22 -65.33 2.41 -10.70
N SER A 23 -66.21 1.98 -9.79
CA SER A 23 -66.21 2.44 -8.40
C SER A 23 -65.23 1.67 -7.50
N LEU A 24 -64.73 0.47 -7.92
CA LEU A 24 -63.69 -0.29 -7.22
C LEU A 24 -62.26 0.09 -7.66
N CYS A 25 -62.07 0.81 -8.77
CA CYS A 25 -60.72 1.22 -9.23
C CYS A 25 -60.25 2.56 -8.63
N THR A 26 -61.02 3.22 -7.78
CA THR A 26 -60.64 4.53 -7.18
C THR A 26 -60.27 4.47 -5.69
N LEU A 27 -60.13 3.27 -5.12
CA LEU A 27 -59.54 3.06 -3.80
C LEU A 27 -58.18 2.34 -3.90
N SER A 28 -57.35 2.70 -4.87
CA SER A 28 -55.91 2.60 -4.68
C SER A 28 -55.54 3.64 -3.65
N ALA A 29 -55.46 3.20 -2.42
CA ALA A 29 -54.83 3.98 -1.38
C ALA A 29 -53.48 4.44 -1.94
N HIS A 30 -53.39 5.71 -2.28
CA HIS A 30 -52.12 6.40 -2.40
C HIS A 30 -51.48 6.22 -1.04
N LYS A 31 -50.57 5.23 -0.91
CA LYS A 31 -49.61 5.30 0.21
C LYS A 31 -49.02 6.70 0.12
N PRO A 32 -49.07 7.48 1.19
CA PRO A 32 -48.31 8.73 1.21
C PRO A 32 -46.90 8.31 0.85
N THR A 33 -46.39 8.82 -0.27
CA THR A 33 -44.95 8.74 -0.55
C THR A 33 -44.33 9.48 0.62
N ASP A 34 -43.59 8.73 1.45
CA ASP A 34 -42.79 9.21 2.56
C ASP A 34 -41.68 10.11 1.98
N ARG A 35 -42.06 11.29 1.45
CA ARG A 35 -41.17 12.30 0.87
C ARG A 35 -40.70 13.31 1.89
N ASP A 36 -41.08 13.15 3.17
CA ASP A 36 -40.75 14.11 4.22
C ASP A 36 -39.52 13.76 5.07
N SER A 37 -38.91 12.57 4.89
CA SER A 37 -37.64 12.28 5.52
C SER A 37 -36.49 12.60 4.56
N LEU A 38 -35.65 13.56 4.92
CA LEU A 38 -34.42 13.87 4.20
C LEU A 38 -33.54 12.62 4.09
N ARG A 39 -33.05 12.32 2.89
CA ARG A 39 -32.19 11.14 2.63
C ARG A 39 -30.88 11.27 3.39
N HIS A 40 -30.44 10.18 3.98
CA HIS A 40 -29.17 10.09 4.70
C HIS A 40 -28.42 8.82 4.29
N LEU A 41 -27.09 8.93 4.12
CA LEU A 41 -26.21 7.81 3.83
C LEU A 41 -24.89 7.98 4.56
N THR A 42 -24.40 6.91 5.14
CA THR A 42 -23.05 6.83 5.71
C THR A 42 -22.18 5.96 4.80
N VAL A 43 -21.00 6.45 4.42
CA VAL A 43 -19.97 5.68 3.72
C VAL A 43 -18.85 5.41 4.72
N VAL A 44 -18.48 4.15 4.88
CA VAL A 44 -17.29 3.72 5.60
C VAL A 44 -16.28 3.23 4.58
N TYR A 45 -15.01 3.60 4.74
CA TYR A 45 -13.98 3.04 3.88
C TYR A 45 -12.70 2.69 4.62
N THR A 46 -12.04 1.65 4.10
CA THR A 46 -10.70 1.20 4.48
C THR A 46 -9.72 1.50 3.36
N THR A 47 -8.43 1.57 3.67
CA THR A 47 -7.32 1.72 2.73
C THR A 47 -6.06 1.13 3.34
N ASP A 48 -5.13 0.68 2.50
CA ASP A 48 -3.79 0.28 2.94
C ASP A 48 -3.83 -0.73 4.11
N VAL A 49 -4.75 -1.71 3.98
CA VAL A 49 -4.95 -2.74 5.01
C VAL A 49 -3.72 -3.62 5.18
N HIS A 50 -2.95 -3.83 4.08
CA HIS A 50 -1.69 -4.58 4.07
C HIS A 50 -1.78 -5.94 4.76
N GLY A 51 -2.85 -6.70 4.48
CA GLY A 51 -3.04 -8.04 5.02
C GLY A 51 -3.33 -8.12 6.52
N ASN A 52 -3.59 -6.99 7.21
CA ASN A 52 -4.00 -6.95 8.62
C ASN A 52 -5.46 -7.39 8.76
N PHE A 53 -5.73 -8.68 8.49
CA PHE A 53 -7.08 -9.24 8.53
C PHE A 53 -7.51 -9.66 9.93
N PHE A 54 -6.56 -10.17 10.72
CA PHE A 54 -6.77 -10.67 12.08
C PHE A 54 -6.17 -9.72 13.12
N PRO A 55 -6.67 -9.68 14.36
CA PRO A 55 -6.12 -8.87 15.44
C PRO A 55 -4.82 -9.50 15.99
N TYR A 56 -3.92 -9.89 15.10
CA TYR A 56 -2.68 -10.59 15.39
C TYR A 56 -1.60 -10.25 14.36
N ASP A 57 -0.43 -9.84 14.84
CA ASP A 57 0.77 -9.62 14.04
C ASP A 57 1.51 -10.96 13.87
N PHE A 58 1.41 -11.52 12.67
CA PHE A 58 2.03 -12.81 12.33
C PHE A 58 3.55 -12.72 12.11
N ILE A 59 4.12 -11.51 12.06
CA ILE A 59 5.57 -11.29 12.00
C ILE A 59 6.14 -11.31 13.40
N ARG A 60 5.56 -10.51 14.32
CA ARG A 60 6.00 -10.41 15.72
C ARG A 60 5.39 -11.48 16.63
N LEU A 61 4.46 -12.28 16.12
CA LEU A 61 3.73 -13.34 16.83
C LEU A 61 3.04 -12.84 18.11
N GLN A 62 2.35 -11.70 18.03
CA GLN A 62 1.69 -11.03 19.16
C GLN A 62 0.36 -10.38 18.72
N PRO A 63 -0.52 -10.01 19.69
CA PRO A 63 -1.72 -9.25 19.37
C PRO A 63 -1.43 -7.96 18.63
N ALA A 64 -2.28 -7.61 17.65
CA ALA A 64 -2.23 -6.36 16.88
C ALA A 64 -3.47 -5.50 17.14
N LYS A 65 -3.31 -4.19 17.05
CA LYS A 65 -4.40 -3.23 17.25
C LYS A 65 -5.30 -3.10 16.02
N GLY A 66 -4.73 -2.92 14.83
CA GLY A 66 -5.49 -2.83 13.58
C GLY A 66 -5.89 -4.19 13.04
N SER A 67 -7.12 -4.34 12.55
CA SER A 67 -7.55 -5.54 11.82
C SER A 67 -8.89 -5.37 11.10
N MET A 68 -9.07 -6.12 10.00
CA MET A 68 -10.38 -6.23 9.34
C MET A 68 -11.46 -6.83 10.24
N ALA A 69 -11.08 -7.67 11.20
CA ALA A 69 -12.01 -8.20 12.20
C ALA A 69 -12.61 -7.09 13.09
N ARG A 70 -11.85 -6.01 13.39
CA ARG A 70 -12.35 -4.83 14.11
C ARG A 70 -13.19 -3.92 13.21
N VAL A 71 -12.77 -3.75 11.94
CA VAL A 71 -13.59 -3.08 10.92
C VAL A 71 -14.95 -3.77 10.78
N ALA A 72 -14.98 -5.11 10.80
CA ALA A 72 -16.22 -5.87 10.73
C ALA A 72 -17.17 -5.52 11.91
N SER A 73 -16.68 -5.51 13.16
CA SER A 73 -17.49 -5.08 14.32
C SER A 73 -18.02 -3.66 14.17
N TYR A 74 -17.17 -2.73 13.74
CA TYR A 74 -17.56 -1.34 13.52
C TYR A 74 -18.69 -1.22 12.49
N VAL A 75 -18.54 -1.91 11.35
CA VAL A 75 -19.52 -1.92 10.24
C VAL A 75 -20.82 -2.63 10.66
N GLU A 76 -20.73 -3.73 11.39
CA GLU A 76 -21.90 -4.46 11.95
C GLU A 76 -22.71 -3.52 12.85
N SER A 77 -22.06 -2.83 13.79
CA SER A 77 -22.72 -1.87 14.69
C SER A 77 -23.41 -0.71 13.94
N LEU A 78 -22.80 -0.22 12.86
CA LEU A 78 -23.42 0.82 12.03
C LEU A 78 -24.60 0.25 11.21
N ARG A 79 -24.51 -0.96 10.68
CA ARG A 79 -25.62 -1.61 9.98
C ARG A 79 -26.83 -1.83 10.90
N ASP A 80 -26.58 -2.21 12.16
CA ASP A 80 -27.63 -2.42 13.15
C ASP A 80 -28.30 -1.10 13.55
N SER A 81 -27.55 -0.01 13.65
CA SER A 81 -28.09 1.28 14.08
C SER A 81 -28.72 2.12 12.96
N LEU A 82 -28.16 2.07 11.74
CA LEU A 82 -28.59 2.92 10.61
C LEU A 82 -29.48 2.17 9.62
N GLY A 83 -29.47 0.84 9.64
CA GLY A 83 -29.96 -0.02 8.56
C GLY A 83 -28.91 -0.22 7.46
N ALA A 84 -28.80 -1.45 6.95
CA ALA A 84 -27.83 -1.80 5.92
C ALA A 84 -28.05 -1.02 4.60
N GLU A 85 -29.28 -0.59 4.35
CA GLU A 85 -29.67 0.24 3.20
C GLU A 85 -29.14 1.69 3.28
N ASN A 86 -28.67 2.14 4.45
CA ASN A 86 -28.14 3.47 4.68
C ASN A 86 -26.62 3.48 4.89
N LEU A 87 -25.95 2.36 4.57
CA LEU A 87 -24.51 2.21 4.67
C LEU A 87 -23.89 1.77 3.35
N LEU A 88 -22.80 2.41 2.92
CA LEU A 88 -21.85 1.92 1.91
C LEU A 88 -20.54 1.53 2.58
N LEU A 89 -19.92 0.45 2.08
CA LEU A 89 -18.61 -0.01 2.53
C LEU A 89 -17.67 -0.09 1.33
N LEU A 90 -16.56 0.68 1.38
CA LEU A 90 -15.58 0.81 0.30
C LEU A 90 -14.18 0.45 0.79
N ASP A 91 -13.32 -0.04 -0.12
CA ASP A 91 -11.88 -0.22 0.13
C ASP A 91 -11.05 0.48 -0.93
N ASN A 92 -9.97 1.12 -0.52
CA ASN A 92 -9.16 1.94 -1.42
C ASN A 92 -7.80 1.30 -1.77
N GLY A 93 -7.73 -0.03 -1.78
CA GLY A 93 -6.57 -0.78 -2.28
C GLY A 93 -5.46 -1.00 -1.25
N ASP A 94 -4.38 -1.63 -1.73
CA ASP A 94 -3.26 -2.13 -0.94
C ASP A 94 -3.69 -3.14 0.13
N ILE A 95 -4.47 -4.13 -0.30
CA ILE A 95 -4.96 -5.20 0.55
C ILE A 95 -4.17 -6.51 0.36
N LEU A 96 -3.55 -6.72 -0.82
CA LEU A 96 -2.94 -7.99 -1.21
C LEU A 96 -1.50 -8.20 -0.71
N GLN A 97 -0.86 -7.21 -0.09
CA GLN A 97 0.54 -7.25 0.33
C GLN A 97 0.70 -6.79 1.79
N GLY A 98 1.69 -7.31 2.52
CA GLY A 98 2.08 -6.87 3.85
C GLY A 98 2.21 -8.02 4.85
N GLN A 99 1.18 -8.32 5.62
CA GLN A 99 1.21 -9.40 6.60
C GLN A 99 1.36 -10.78 5.94
N PRO A 100 1.97 -11.76 6.64
CA PRO A 100 2.09 -13.13 6.18
C PRO A 100 0.79 -13.78 5.73
N THR A 101 -0.34 -13.30 6.20
CA THR A 101 -1.68 -13.76 5.79
C THR A 101 -1.92 -13.56 4.30
N ALA A 102 -1.63 -12.35 3.78
CA ALA A 102 -1.74 -12.07 2.35
C ALA A 102 -0.75 -12.92 1.56
N TYR A 103 0.53 -12.95 1.98
CA TYR A 103 1.59 -13.74 1.34
C TYR A 103 1.23 -15.23 1.22
N TYR A 104 0.69 -15.83 2.29
CA TYR A 104 0.33 -17.24 2.33
C TYR A 104 -0.70 -17.60 1.26
N TYR A 105 -1.80 -16.82 1.14
CA TYR A 105 -2.85 -17.10 0.16
C TYR A 105 -2.54 -16.61 -1.26
N ASN A 106 -1.55 -15.75 -1.41
CA ASN A 106 -1.07 -15.33 -2.72
C ASN A 106 -0.08 -16.34 -3.33
N TYR A 107 0.84 -16.91 -2.52
CA TYR A 107 2.01 -17.62 -3.05
C TYR A 107 2.22 -19.03 -2.50
N ILE A 108 1.61 -19.40 -1.36
CA ILE A 108 1.79 -20.71 -0.73
C ILE A 108 0.56 -21.59 -0.98
N ASP A 109 -0.62 -21.19 -0.52
CA ASP A 109 -1.88 -21.86 -0.82
C ASP A 109 -2.61 -21.17 -1.97
N THR A 110 -2.08 -21.34 -3.16
CA THR A 110 -2.66 -20.74 -4.37
C THR A 110 -3.93 -21.44 -4.86
N ALA A 111 -4.28 -22.61 -4.32
CA ALA A 111 -5.50 -23.33 -4.65
C ALA A 111 -6.73 -22.76 -3.92
N ALA A 112 -6.56 -22.25 -2.71
CA ALA A 112 -7.63 -21.63 -1.94
C ALA A 112 -8.17 -20.36 -2.63
N VAL A 113 -9.42 -19.99 -2.31
CA VAL A 113 -9.95 -18.68 -2.67
C VAL A 113 -9.08 -17.59 -2.04
N ASN A 114 -8.72 -16.56 -2.80
CA ASN A 114 -7.96 -15.42 -2.29
C ASN A 114 -8.62 -14.86 -1.03
N ILE A 115 -7.84 -14.64 0.02
CA ILE A 115 -8.41 -14.26 1.33
C ILE A 115 -9.04 -12.88 1.29
N ALA A 116 -8.48 -11.91 0.54
CA ALA A 116 -9.06 -10.58 0.39
C ALA A 116 -10.42 -10.65 -0.33
N SER A 117 -10.54 -11.48 -1.40
CA SER A 117 -11.83 -11.73 -2.06
C SER A 117 -12.87 -12.27 -1.09
N ALA A 118 -12.49 -13.28 -0.29
CA ALA A 118 -13.41 -13.87 0.69
C ALA A 118 -13.83 -12.88 1.80
N ILE A 119 -12.93 -11.98 2.22
CA ILE A 119 -13.22 -10.93 3.19
C ILE A 119 -14.17 -9.88 2.60
N TYR A 120 -13.94 -9.45 1.37
CA TYR A 120 -14.85 -8.51 0.71
C TYR A 120 -16.26 -9.08 0.59
N ASP A 121 -16.40 -10.33 0.16
CA ASP A 121 -17.70 -10.98 0.03
C ASP A 121 -18.38 -11.20 1.40
N PHE A 122 -17.62 -11.62 2.43
CA PHE A 122 -18.14 -11.78 3.80
C PHE A 122 -18.63 -10.46 4.39
N MET A 123 -17.84 -9.41 4.29
CA MET A 123 -18.16 -8.08 4.83
C MET A 123 -19.13 -7.29 3.95
N ARG A 124 -19.38 -7.76 2.70
CA ARG A 124 -20.23 -7.12 1.69
C ARG A 124 -19.72 -5.74 1.33
N TYR A 125 -18.48 -5.67 0.83
CA TYR A 125 -17.93 -4.45 0.24
C TYR A 125 -18.70 -4.10 -1.04
N ASP A 126 -19.07 -2.83 -1.19
CA ASP A 126 -19.82 -2.33 -2.34
C ASP A 126 -18.92 -2.00 -3.53
N ALA A 127 -17.68 -1.58 -3.28
CA ALA A 127 -16.63 -1.41 -4.29
C ALA A 127 -15.25 -1.37 -3.63
N ALA A 128 -14.21 -1.65 -4.43
CA ALA A 128 -12.82 -1.47 -4.02
C ALA A 128 -12.00 -0.88 -5.18
N THR A 129 -10.90 -0.18 -4.87
CA THR A 129 -9.92 0.30 -5.87
C THR A 129 -8.67 -0.56 -5.78
N VAL A 130 -7.97 -0.74 -6.90
CA VAL A 130 -6.66 -1.39 -6.92
C VAL A 130 -5.59 -0.43 -6.38
N GLY A 131 -4.68 -0.92 -5.52
CA GLY A 131 -3.51 -0.20 -5.05
C GLY A 131 -2.21 -0.62 -5.75
N ASN A 132 -1.10 0.07 -5.48
CA ASN A 132 0.20 -0.24 -6.09
C ASN A 132 0.77 -1.56 -5.58
N HIS A 133 0.59 -1.88 -4.31
CA HIS A 133 1.00 -3.17 -3.75
C HIS A 133 0.07 -4.31 -4.17
N ASP A 134 -1.15 -4.03 -4.65
CA ASP A 134 -1.95 -5.05 -5.31
C ASP A 134 -1.36 -5.41 -6.67
N ILE A 135 -0.94 -4.41 -7.48
CA ILE A 135 -0.25 -4.64 -8.76
C ILE A 135 1.11 -5.33 -8.57
N GLU A 136 1.83 -5.03 -7.47
CA GLU A 136 3.11 -5.65 -7.12
C GLU A 136 3.02 -7.18 -7.02
N THR A 137 1.86 -7.73 -6.69
CA THR A 137 1.65 -9.18 -6.59
C THR A 137 1.70 -9.90 -7.95
N GLY A 138 1.59 -9.18 -9.05
CA GLY A 138 1.60 -9.71 -10.41
C GLY A 138 0.25 -10.29 -10.86
N HIS A 139 0.11 -10.48 -12.17
CA HIS A 139 -1.12 -10.96 -12.82
C HIS A 139 -1.69 -12.25 -12.21
N ALA A 140 -0.84 -13.17 -11.81
CA ALA A 140 -1.31 -14.43 -11.23
C ALA A 140 -2.14 -14.24 -9.96
N VAL A 141 -1.87 -13.19 -9.19
CA VAL A 141 -2.55 -12.88 -7.92
C VAL A 141 -3.68 -11.89 -8.10
N TYR A 142 -3.41 -10.68 -8.63
CA TYR A 142 -4.46 -9.67 -8.71
C TYR A 142 -5.58 -10.02 -9.71
N ASP A 143 -5.31 -10.78 -10.79
CA ASP A 143 -6.35 -11.28 -11.66
C ASP A 143 -7.21 -12.36 -11.00
N LYS A 144 -6.58 -13.21 -10.16
CA LYS A 144 -7.30 -14.20 -9.36
C LYS A 144 -8.20 -13.49 -8.36
N TRP A 145 -7.68 -12.52 -7.60
CA TRP A 145 -8.43 -11.71 -6.65
C TRP A 145 -9.65 -11.04 -7.32
N LYS A 146 -9.43 -10.32 -8.42
CA LYS A 146 -10.48 -9.67 -9.20
C LYS A 146 -11.58 -10.63 -9.68
N ARG A 147 -11.21 -11.87 -10.08
CA ARG A 147 -12.19 -12.87 -10.55
C ARG A 147 -12.96 -13.56 -9.43
N GLN A 148 -12.42 -13.60 -8.24
CA GLN A 148 -12.96 -14.39 -7.12
C GLN A 148 -13.85 -13.60 -6.16
N THR A 149 -13.95 -12.28 -6.30
CA THR A 149 -14.87 -11.45 -5.54
C THR A 149 -16.04 -10.97 -6.39
N SER A 150 -17.21 -10.80 -5.75
CA SER A 150 -18.37 -10.11 -6.35
C SER A 150 -18.24 -8.58 -6.29
N THR A 151 -17.34 -8.05 -5.45
CA THR A 151 -17.05 -6.63 -5.30
C THR A 151 -16.37 -6.09 -6.55
N PRO A 152 -16.89 -5.04 -7.22
CA PRO A 152 -16.23 -4.43 -8.37
C PRO A 152 -14.90 -3.80 -7.95
N ILE A 153 -13.81 -4.22 -8.62
CA ILE A 153 -12.48 -3.64 -8.44
C ILE A 153 -12.31 -2.52 -9.46
N LEU A 154 -12.05 -1.31 -8.96
CA LEU A 154 -12.01 -0.08 -9.72
C LEU A 154 -10.57 0.32 -10.08
N GLY A 155 -10.40 1.00 -11.23
CA GLY A 155 -9.11 1.51 -11.69
C GLY A 155 -9.21 2.13 -13.09
N ALA A 156 -9.83 3.32 -13.19
CA ALA A 156 -10.17 3.95 -14.46
C ALA A 156 -8.96 4.41 -15.29
N ASN A 157 -7.81 4.62 -14.65
CA ASN A 157 -6.56 5.04 -15.30
C ASN A 157 -5.59 3.88 -15.55
N VAL A 158 -5.96 2.64 -15.22
CA VAL A 158 -5.18 1.44 -15.56
C VAL A 158 -5.72 0.89 -16.87
N ILE A 159 -4.96 1.03 -17.94
CA ILE A 159 -5.40 0.74 -19.31
C ILE A 159 -4.78 -0.56 -19.82
N ASP A 160 -5.59 -1.43 -20.39
CA ASP A 160 -5.12 -2.57 -21.19
C ASP A 160 -4.62 -2.03 -22.55
N LYS A 161 -3.31 -2.10 -22.79
CA LYS A 161 -2.65 -1.63 -24.02
C LYS A 161 -3.20 -2.27 -25.29
N LYS A 162 -3.74 -3.48 -25.19
CA LYS A 162 -4.28 -4.22 -26.34
C LYS A 162 -5.64 -3.68 -26.78
N THR A 163 -6.47 -3.31 -25.84
CA THR A 163 -7.86 -2.86 -26.11
C THR A 163 -8.01 -1.34 -26.07
N GLY A 164 -7.10 -0.62 -25.39
CA GLY A 164 -7.21 0.81 -25.11
C GLY A 164 -8.32 1.15 -24.08
N LEU A 165 -8.88 0.14 -23.41
CA LEU A 165 -9.95 0.28 -22.42
C LEU A 165 -9.39 0.10 -21.00
N PRO A 166 -10.09 0.60 -19.96
CA PRO A 166 -9.72 0.32 -18.58
C PRO A 166 -9.66 -1.19 -18.29
N TYR A 167 -8.56 -1.63 -17.66
CA TYR A 167 -8.34 -3.02 -17.28
C TYR A 167 -9.18 -3.44 -16.07
N PHE A 168 -9.34 -2.55 -15.12
CA PHE A 168 -10.28 -2.65 -14.01
C PHE A 168 -11.56 -1.90 -14.36
N THR A 169 -12.63 -2.11 -13.59
CA THR A 169 -13.88 -1.36 -13.77
C THR A 169 -13.60 0.14 -13.55
N PRO A 170 -13.97 1.05 -14.45
CA PRO A 170 -13.62 2.46 -14.30
C PRO A 170 -14.42 3.15 -13.20
N TYR A 171 -15.69 2.80 -13.04
CA TYR A 171 -16.58 3.30 -12.00
C TYR A 171 -17.70 2.30 -11.74
N THR A 172 -18.38 2.46 -10.62
CA THR A 172 -19.62 1.73 -10.32
C THR A 172 -20.71 2.69 -9.87
N VAL A 173 -21.97 2.29 -10.07
CA VAL A 173 -23.15 3.05 -9.61
C VAL A 173 -23.92 2.22 -8.61
N ILE A 174 -24.18 2.79 -7.45
CA ILE A 174 -24.82 2.12 -6.33
C ILE A 174 -26.06 2.93 -5.93
N ASN A 175 -27.21 2.28 -5.86
CA ASN A 175 -28.43 2.88 -5.31
C ASN A 175 -28.52 2.50 -3.84
N ARG A 176 -28.36 3.49 -2.94
CA ARG A 176 -28.33 3.26 -1.51
C ARG A 176 -28.88 4.50 -0.75
N GLY A 177 -29.65 4.29 0.32
CA GLY A 177 -30.25 5.38 1.08
C GLY A 177 -31.20 6.29 0.25
N GLY A 178 -31.80 5.76 -0.79
CA GLY A 178 -32.62 6.52 -1.75
C GLY A 178 -31.82 7.44 -2.69
N MET A 179 -30.49 7.36 -2.68
CA MET A 179 -29.57 8.15 -3.50
C MET A 179 -28.89 7.28 -4.56
N LYS A 180 -28.59 7.87 -5.71
CA LYS A 180 -27.75 7.29 -6.77
C LYS A 180 -26.31 7.79 -6.60
N ILE A 181 -25.40 6.92 -6.16
CA ILE A 181 -24.02 7.23 -5.89
C ILE A 181 -23.13 6.62 -6.98
N ALA A 182 -22.26 7.42 -7.59
CA ALA A 182 -21.21 6.93 -8.47
C ALA A 182 -19.86 6.94 -7.72
N VAL A 183 -19.10 5.86 -7.85
CA VAL A 183 -17.74 5.74 -7.29
C VAL A 183 -16.77 5.53 -8.45
N ILE A 184 -15.81 6.44 -8.60
CA ILE A 184 -14.76 6.39 -9.64
C ILE A 184 -13.45 6.01 -8.96
N GLY A 185 -12.80 4.92 -9.41
CA GLY A 185 -11.50 4.47 -8.86
C GLY A 185 -10.32 4.94 -9.69
N LEU A 186 -9.27 5.44 -9.02
CA LEU A 186 -7.98 5.79 -9.66
C LEU A 186 -6.81 5.28 -8.82
N LEU A 187 -5.72 4.91 -9.52
CA LEU A 187 -4.47 4.46 -8.96
C LEU A 187 -3.35 5.47 -9.28
N THR A 188 -2.38 5.64 -8.36
CA THR A 188 -1.16 6.40 -8.66
C THR A 188 -0.52 5.94 -9.98
N PRO A 189 -0.09 6.84 -10.86
CA PRO A 189 0.52 6.46 -12.13
C PRO A 189 1.98 6.01 -12.00
N ALA A 190 2.59 6.06 -10.82
CA ALA A 190 4.01 5.83 -10.60
C ALA A 190 4.42 4.33 -10.60
N ILE A 191 3.52 3.42 -10.91
CA ILE A 191 3.76 1.97 -10.96
C ILE A 191 5.02 1.59 -11.76
N PRO A 192 5.26 2.14 -12.98
CA PRO A 192 6.44 1.79 -13.77
C PRO A 192 7.77 2.23 -13.15
N ALA A 193 7.75 3.18 -12.21
CA ALA A 193 8.93 3.64 -11.48
C ALA A 193 9.32 2.71 -10.31
N TRP A 194 8.43 1.84 -9.88
CA TRP A 194 8.64 0.98 -8.70
C TRP A 194 8.69 -0.51 -9.03
N LEU A 195 7.92 -0.93 -10.03
CA LEU A 195 7.67 -2.34 -10.29
C LEU A 195 8.24 -2.78 -11.64
N PRO A 196 8.87 -3.97 -11.70
CA PRO A 196 9.31 -4.56 -12.96
C PRO A 196 8.11 -4.84 -13.88
N GLU A 197 8.31 -4.61 -15.18
CA GLU A 197 7.24 -4.66 -16.19
C GLU A 197 6.50 -6.01 -16.27
N ASN A 198 7.15 -7.11 -15.92
CA ASN A 198 6.52 -8.43 -15.92
C ASN A 198 5.34 -8.55 -14.95
N LEU A 199 5.29 -7.72 -13.88
CA LEU A 199 4.18 -7.71 -12.92
C LEU A 199 2.93 -7.00 -13.45
N TRP A 200 3.12 -6.04 -14.35
CA TRP A 200 2.05 -5.24 -14.96
C TRP A 200 2.08 -5.27 -16.49
N SER A 201 2.61 -6.37 -17.08
CA SER A 201 2.77 -6.52 -18.52
C SER A 201 1.43 -6.29 -19.26
N GLY A 202 1.48 -5.50 -20.34
CA GLY A 202 0.28 -5.16 -21.11
C GLY A 202 -0.58 -4.05 -20.51
N LEU A 203 -0.21 -3.47 -19.36
CA LEU A 203 -0.91 -2.34 -18.74
C LEU A 203 -0.19 -1.01 -19.01
N GLU A 204 -0.96 0.07 -18.95
CA GLU A 204 -0.50 1.45 -18.99
C GLU A 204 -1.21 2.23 -17.87
N PHE A 205 -0.49 3.16 -17.24
CA PHE A 205 -1.00 3.95 -16.13
C PHE A 205 -1.06 5.42 -16.56
N LEU A 206 -2.28 5.92 -16.75
CA LEU A 206 -2.51 7.29 -17.21
C LEU A 206 -2.46 8.29 -16.04
N PRO A 207 -2.14 9.58 -16.30
CA PRO A 207 -2.22 10.65 -15.31
C PRO A 207 -3.61 10.72 -14.67
N MET A 208 -3.66 10.89 -13.34
CA MET A 208 -4.91 10.84 -12.60
C MET A 208 -5.81 12.04 -12.92
N GLN A 209 -5.26 13.24 -13.01
CA GLN A 209 -6.04 14.46 -13.19
C GLN A 209 -6.84 14.48 -14.50
N GLU A 210 -6.21 14.13 -15.63
CA GLU A 210 -6.88 14.06 -16.94
C GLU A 210 -7.92 12.96 -16.98
N THR A 211 -7.59 11.80 -16.39
CA THR A 211 -8.50 10.65 -16.29
C THR A 211 -9.71 10.98 -15.42
N ALA A 212 -9.52 11.66 -14.29
CA ALA A 212 -10.59 12.11 -13.41
C ALA A 212 -11.60 13.03 -14.14
N ARG A 213 -11.09 14.08 -14.82
CA ARG A 213 -11.93 14.99 -15.61
C ARG A 213 -12.75 14.26 -16.68
N LYS A 214 -12.11 13.32 -17.39
CA LYS A 214 -12.79 12.50 -18.40
C LYS A 214 -13.93 11.68 -17.79
N TRP A 215 -13.66 10.95 -16.71
CA TRP A 215 -14.64 10.01 -16.14
C TRP A 215 -15.76 10.72 -15.37
N VAL A 216 -15.49 11.82 -14.67
CA VAL A 216 -16.55 12.65 -14.07
C VAL A 216 -17.57 13.11 -15.13
N LYS A 217 -17.07 13.61 -16.28
CA LYS A 217 -17.95 14.02 -17.37
C LYS A 217 -18.80 12.87 -17.89
N ILE A 218 -18.17 11.71 -18.18
CA ILE A 218 -18.89 10.51 -18.68
C ILE A 218 -19.95 10.08 -17.67
N VAL A 219 -19.61 10.01 -16.38
CA VAL A 219 -20.51 9.56 -15.33
C VAL A 219 -21.68 10.53 -15.15
N ARG A 220 -21.43 11.85 -15.18
CA ARG A 220 -22.51 12.86 -15.10
C ARG A 220 -23.47 12.74 -16.27
N GLU A 221 -22.96 12.60 -17.49
CA GLU A 221 -23.78 12.52 -18.72
C GLU A 221 -24.55 11.19 -18.83
N ALA A 222 -23.91 10.06 -18.49
CA ALA A 222 -24.51 8.75 -18.65
C ALA A 222 -25.43 8.35 -17.51
N GLU A 223 -25.05 8.69 -16.26
CA GLU A 223 -25.68 8.16 -15.07
C GLU A 223 -26.52 9.19 -14.30
N ASN A 224 -26.19 10.48 -14.42
CA ASN A 224 -26.81 11.57 -13.64
C ASN A 224 -26.95 11.23 -12.14
N PRO A 225 -25.84 10.90 -11.43
CA PRO A 225 -25.89 10.52 -10.04
C PRO A 225 -26.16 11.72 -9.12
N ASP A 226 -26.73 11.45 -7.94
CA ASP A 226 -26.86 12.44 -6.87
C ASP A 226 -25.49 12.86 -6.32
N ILE A 227 -24.57 11.90 -6.17
CA ILE A 227 -23.23 12.05 -5.55
C ILE A 227 -22.17 11.34 -6.40
N ILE A 228 -21.00 11.96 -6.55
CA ILE A 228 -19.80 11.32 -7.12
C ILE A 228 -18.69 11.28 -6.07
N ILE A 229 -18.21 10.08 -5.77
CA ILE A 229 -17.08 9.82 -4.87
C ILE A 229 -15.86 9.41 -5.72
N GLY A 230 -14.73 10.09 -5.53
CA GLY A 230 -13.43 9.62 -5.97
C GLY A 230 -12.86 8.64 -4.93
N LEU A 231 -12.52 7.43 -5.33
CA LEU A 231 -11.86 6.43 -4.51
C LEU A 231 -10.45 6.22 -5.08
N PHE A 232 -9.47 6.98 -4.53
CA PHE A 232 -8.18 7.18 -5.17
C PHE A 232 -7.04 6.60 -4.36
N HIS A 233 -6.40 5.56 -4.87
CA HIS A 233 -5.20 5.03 -4.26
C HIS A 233 -3.99 5.88 -4.65
N SER A 234 -3.88 7.04 -4.03
CA SER A 234 -2.84 8.06 -4.17
C SER A 234 -2.95 9.02 -2.97
N GLY A 235 -1.84 9.58 -2.53
CA GLY A 235 -1.78 10.43 -1.34
C GLY A 235 -2.12 11.91 -1.60
N HIS A 236 -1.88 12.73 -0.58
CA HIS A 236 -2.21 14.15 -0.58
C HIS A 236 -1.04 15.08 -0.95
N ASP A 237 0.23 14.68 -0.68
CA ASP A 237 1.40 15.53 -0.89
C ASP A 237 1.88 15.50 -2.36
N ALA A 238 1.36 16.42 -3.16
CA ALA A 238 1.68 16.56 -4.58
C ALA A 238 3.14 16.97 -4.87
N SER A 239 3.92 17.35 -3.87
CA SER A 239 5.36 17.66 -4.03
C SER A 239 6.18 16.40 -4.30
N LYS A 240 5.68 15.23 -3.94
CA LYS A 240 6.33 13.95 -4.19
C LYS A 240 6.20 13.53 -5.65
N SER A 241 7.34 13.34 -6.29
CA SER A 241 7.43 12.73 -7.61
C SER A 241 8.54 11.68 -7.63
N THR A 242 8.34 10.60 -8.38
CA THR A 242 9.32 9.53 -8.54
C THR A 242 9.55 9.30 -10.02
N SER A 243 10.80 9.44 -10.48
CA SER A 243 11.19 9.17 -11.88
C SER A 243 10.29 9.88 -12.92
N GLY A 244 9.85 11.12 -12.62
CA GLY A 244 8.99 11.91 -13.50
C GLY A 244 7.50 11.66 -13.39
N TYR A 245 7.05 10.70 -12.57
CA TYR A 245 5.65 10.50 -12.23
C TYR A 245 5.28 11.30 -10.98
N ARG A 246 4.11 11.95 -10.99
CA ARG A 246 3.51 12.45 -9.76
C ARG A 246 2.95 11.28 -8.97
N GLU A 247 3.49 11.06 -7.79
CA GLU A 247 3.09 9.95 -6.92
C GLU A 247 1.74 10.21 -6.27
N ASN A 248 1.55 11.42 -5.72
CA ASN A 248 0.38 11.82 -4.94
C ASN A 248 -0.41 12.91 -5.67
N GLU A 249 -1.53 12.55 -6.29
CA GLU A 249 -2.38 13.47 -7.05
C GLU A 249 -3.80 13.62 -6.48
N SER A 250 -4.18 12.87 -5.44
CA SER A 250 -5.59 12.86 -4.97
C SER A 250 -6.07 14.24 -4.55
N LEU A 251 -5.28 14.98 -3.78
CA LEU A 251 -5.63 16.31 -3.32
C LEU A 251 -5.67 17.32 -4.48
N VAL A 252 -4.76 17.19 -5.46
CA VAL A 252 -4.75 18.03 -6.67
C VAL A 252 -6.01 17.77 -7.49
N VAL A 253 -6.40 16.50 -7.68
CA VAL A 253 -7.64 16.15 -8.39
C VAL A 253 -8.85 16.75 -7.68
N ALA A 254 -8.94 16.67 -6.34
CA ALA A 254 -10.04 17.24 -5.57
C ALA A 254 -10.12 18.77 -5.72
N HIS A 255 -8.96 19.46 -5.77
CA HIS A 255 -8.86 20.91 -5.94
C HIS A 255 -9.16 21.38 -7.37
N GLU A 256 -8.72 20.63 -8.38
CA GLU A 256 -8.68 21.13 -9.76
C GLU A 256 -9.70 20.46 -10.69
N THR A 257 -10.51 19.53 -10.18
CA THR A 257 -11.54 18.83 -10.97
C THR A 257 -12.93 19.09 -10.40
N GLU A 258 -13.80 19.60 -11.26
CA GLU A 258 -15.21 19.81 -10.91
C GLU A 258 -15.96 18.48 -10.89
N GLY A 259 -16.99 18.40 -10.05
CA GLY A 259 -18.00 17.34 -10.08
C GLY A 259 -17.82 16.23 -9.06
N PHE A 260 -16.72 16.19 -8.29
CA PHE A 260 -16.62 15.34 -7.09
C PHE A 260 -17.25 16.00 -5.89
N ASP A 261 -17.95 15.20 -5.06
CA ASP A 261 -18.51 15.59 -3.76
C ASP A 261 -17.58 15.16 -2.61
N ALA A 262 -16.82 14.09 -2.81
CA ALA A 262 -15.77 13.63 -1.91
C ALA A 262 -14.63 12.92 -2.68
N VAL A 263 -13.42 12.96 -2.10
CA VAL A 263 -12.25 12.17 -2.53
C VAL A 263 -11.70 11.41 -1.32
N LEU A 264 -11.77 10.08 -1.40
CA LEU A 264 -11.25 9.15 -0.41
C LEU A 264 -9.87 8.70 -0.86
N MET A 265 -8.84 8.99 -0.04
CA MET A 265 -7.43 8.84 -0.37
C MET A 265 -6.79 7.66 0.36
N GLY A 266 -5.59 7.25 -0.05
CA GLY A 266 -4.75 6.23 0.56
C GLY A 266 -3.29 6.39 0.15
N HIS A 267 -2.51 5.28 0.13
CA HIS A 267 -1.15 5.19 -0.39
C HIS A 267 -0.04 5.80 0.48
N ASP A 268 -0.18 7.04 0.94
CA ASP A 268 0.88 7.73 1.70
C ASP A 268 0.85 7.44 3.21
N HIS A 269 -0.10 6.64 3.67
CA HIS A 269 -0.27 6.20 5.07
C HIS A 269 -0.41 7.36 6.07
N GLN A 270 -0.89 8.53 5.64
CA GLN A 270 -1.01 9.71 6.48
C GLN A 270 -2.46 9.94 6.89
N LEU A 271 -2.69 10.20 8.18
CA LEU A 271 -3.99 10.68 8.64
C LEU A 271 -4.26 12.07 8.06
N PHE A 272 -5.32 12.20 7.26
CA PHE A 272 -5.71 13.45 6.65
C PHE A 272 -7.24 13.56 6.57
N CYS A 273 -7.80 14.68 7.02
CA CYS A 273 -9.23 14.94 6.94
C CYS A 273 -9.46 16.45 6.81
N ASP A 274 -9.97 16.89 5.66
CA ASP A 274 -10.21 18.30 5.36
C ASP A 274 -11.38 18.47 4.36
N THR A 275 -11.65 19.70 4.01
CA THR A 275 -12.58 20.09 2.96
C THR A 275 -11.92 21.11 2.04
N VAL A 276 -11.82 20.78 0.76
CA VAL A 276 -11.26 21.68 -0.25
C VAL A 276 -12.37 22.30 -1.09
N VAL A 277 -12.04 23.38 -1.80
CA VAL A 277 -12.96 24.05 -2.73
C VAL A 277 -12.44 23.86 -4.14
N ASN A 278 -13.27 23.31 -5.02
CA ASN A 278 -12.93 23.09 -6.43
C ASN A 278 -13.16 24.37 -7.29
N PRO A 279 -12.79 24.39 -8.58
CA PRO A 279 -12.91 25.58 -9.44
C PRO A 279 -14.36 26.09 -9.60
N ALA A 280 -15.38 25.24 -9.44
CA ALA A 280 -16.79 25.63 -9.47
C ALA A 280 -17.28 26.22 -8.14
N GLY A 281 -16.41 26.33 -7.12
CA GLY A 281 -16.78 26.83 -5.79
C GLY A 281 -17.47 25.79 -4.90
N HIS A 282 -17.52 24.52 -5.30
CA HIS A 282 -18.10 23.42 -4.54
C HIS A 282 -17.11 22.88 -3.51
N LYS A 283 -17.63 22.54 -2.31
CA LYS A 283 -16.86 21.90 -1.25
C LYS A 283 -16.73 20.41 -1.52
N VAL A 284 -15.52 19.90 -1.50
CA VAL A 284 -15.19 18.49 -1.65
C VAL A 284 -14.57 17.98 -0.35
N SER A 285 -15.20 16.99 0.28
CA SER A 285 -14.63 16.34 1.48
C SER A 285 -13.47 15.43 1.08
N VAL A 286 -12.31 15.55 1.76
CA VAL A 286 -11.10 14.77 1.48
C VAL A 286 -10.63 14.06 2.74
N LEU A 287 -10.42 12.72 2.66
CA LEU A 287 -10.09 11.88 3.81
C LEU A 287 -8.99 10.87 3.46
N ASN A 288 -8.10 10.58 4.42
CA ASN A 288 -7.19 9.44 4.43
C ASN A 288 -7.09 8.88 5.87
N PRO A 289 -7.57 7.66 6.16
CA PRO A 289 -7.52 7.05 7.50
C PRO A 289 -6.19 6.38 7.82
N ALA A 290 -5.13 6.64 7.07
CA ALA A 290 -3.83 6.00 7.15
C ALA A 290 -3.90 4.50 6.78
N ASN A 291 -3.30 3.59 7.57
CA ASN A 291 -3.08 2.21 7.16
C ASN A 291 -3.36 1.17 8.25
N ASN A 292 -3.15 -0.11 7.90
CA ASN A 292 -3.19 -1.28 8.79
C ASN A 292 -4.55 -1.49 9.49
N ALA A 293 -5.64 -0.97 8.93
CA ALA A 293 -6.99 -1.05 9.52
C ALA A 293 -7.02 -0.62 11.01
N MET A 294 -6.24 0.41 11.36
CA MET A 294 -6.28 1.04 12.68
C MET A 294 -7.38 2.08 12.78
N ASN A 295 -7.70 2.69 11.66
CA ASN A 295 -8.75 3.69 11.52
C ASN A 295 -9.63 3.35 10.32
N VAL A 296 -10.81 3.97 10.29
CA VAL A 296 -11.70 3.97 9.14
C VAL A 296 -12.07 5.41 8.77
N GLY A 297 -12.17 5.69 7.48
CA GLY A 297 -12.75 6.94 7.01
C GLY A 297 -14.27 6.83 6.98
N VAL A 298 -14.95 7.85 7.45
CA VAL A 298 -16.42 7.92 7.51
C VAL A 298 -16.91 9.18 6.83
N LEU A 299 -17.76 9.02 5.82
CA LEU A 299 -18.39 10.12 5.11
C LEU A 299 -19.88 10.11 5.41
N ASN A 300 -20.44 11.22 5.87
CA ASN A 300 -21.87 11.39 6.04
C ASN A 300 -22.42 12.27 4.91
N ILE A 301 -23.42 11.75 4.22
CA ILE A 301 -24.13 12.41 3.13
C ILE A 301 -25.57 12.64 3.60
N THR A 302 -26.00 13.89 3.67
CA THR A 302 -27.34 14.26 4.15
C THR A 302 -27.97 15.20 3.14
N GLU A 303 -29.14 14.86 2.67
CA GLU A 303 -29.96 15.77 1.86
C GLU A 303 -30.44 16.92 2.74
N THR A 304 -30.21 18.16 2.32
CA THR A 304 -30.58 19.37 3.06
C THR A 304 -31.81 20.05 2.46
N ALA A 305 -32.03 19.86 1.16
CA ALA A 305 -33.21 20.22 0.39
C ALA A 305 -33.28 19.28 -0.82
N PRO A 306 -34.40 19.14 -1.52
CA PRO A 306 -34.55 18.25 -2.64
C PRO A 306 -33.43 18.40 -3.67
N GLY A 307 -32.57 17.34 -3.82
CA GLY A 307 -31.43 17.32 -4.70
C GLY A 307 -30.20 18.14 -4.22
N GLN A 308 -30.20 18.65 -3.01
CA GLN A 308 -29.07 19.35 -2.39
C GLN A 308 -28.49 18.53 -1.24
N PHE A 309 -27.20 18.26 -1.29
CA PHE A 309 -26.53 17.39 -0.34
C PHE A 309 -25.45 18.14 0.43
N ARG A 310 -25.33 17.81 1.70
CA ARG A 310 -24.17 18.13 2.53
C ARG A 310 -23.35 16.88 2.71
N VAL A 311 -22.09 16.98 2.36
CA VAL A 311 -21.11 15.90 2.53
C VAL A 311 -20.10 16.34 3.59
N SER A 312 -19.84 15.48 4.58
CA SER A 312 -18.88 15.75 5.65
C SER A 312 -18.13 14.48 6.05
N GLY A 313 -16.83 14.61 6.28
CA GLY A 313 -15.94 13.50 6.60
C GLY A 313 -15.43 13.55 8.04
N ARG A 314 -15.07 12.38 8.57
CA ARG A 314 -14.28 12.18 9.79
C ARG A 314 -13.47 10.90 9.70
N ILE A 315 -12.51 10.75 10.60
CA ILE A 315 -11.74 9.51 10.77
C ILE A 315 -12.01 8.98 12.16
N ASP A 316 -12.38 7.70 12.25
CA ASP A 316 -12.67 7.03 13.52
C ASP A 316 -11.54 6.01 13.80
N ASP A 317 -10.91 6.13 14.99
CA ASP A 317 -9.98 5.13 15.52
C ASP A 317 -10.80 3.90 15.99
N ILE A 318 -10.42 2.71 15.52
CA ILE A 318 -11.11 1.46 15.84
C ILE A 318 -10.24 0.49 16.64
N THR A 319 -9.08 0.93 17.12
CA THR A 319 -8.09 0.08 17.78
C THR A 319 -8.56 -0.52 19.10
N ASP A 320 -9.53 0.11 19.76
CA ASP A 320 -10.12 -0.35 21.02
C ASP A 320 -11.45 -1.11 20.83
N ILE A 321 -11.92 -1.26 19.58
CA ILE A 321 -13.13 -2.05 19.29
C ILE A 321 -12.79 -3.54 19.35
N GLU A 322 -13.64 -4.34 20.02
CA GLU A 322 -13.47 -5.79 20.04
C GLU A 322 -13.68 -6.39 18.63
N PRO A 323 -12.86 -7.37 18.22
CA PRO A 323 -13.01 -8.02 16.92
C PRO A 323 -14.36 -8.73 16.78
N SER A 324 -14.96 -8.70 15.60
CA SER A 324 -16.20 -9.42 15.29
C SER A 324 -16.02 -10.93 15.49
N GLN A 325 -16.82 -11.52 16.39
CA GLN A 325 -16.80 -12.96 16.62
C GLN A 325 -17.21 -13.73 15.37
N ALA A 326 -18.20 -13.22 14.61
CA ALA A 326 -18.64 -13.84 13.37
C ALA A 326 -17.51 -13.87 12.32
N PHE A 327 -16.73 -12.79 12.20
CA PHE A 327 -15.55 -12.76 11.33
C PHE A 327 -14.49 -13.78 11.80
N MET A 328 -14.17 -13.77 13.08
CA MET A 328 -13.15 -14.67 13.65
C MET A 328 -13.52 -16.14 13.48
N ASP A 329 -14.77 -16.50 13.70
CA ASP A 329 -15.26 -17.88 13.53
C ASP A 329 -15.23 -18.31 12.06
N HIS A 330 -15.67 -17.42 11.16
CA HIS A 330 -15.69 -17.71 9.71
C HIS A 330 -14.28 -17.95 9.14
N PHE A 331 -13.29 -17.18 9.60
CA PHE A 331 -11.92 -17.26 9.10
C PHE A 331 -10.97 -18.04 10.01
N ALA A 332 -11.46 -18.73 11.07
CA ALA A 332 -10.64 -19.43 12.06
C ALA A 332 -9.68 -20.47 11.44
N ALA A 333 -10.14 -21.24 10.45
CA ALA A 333 -9.31 -22.22 9.75
C ALA A 333 -8.16 -21.54 9.01
N ARG A 334 -8.44 -20.42 8.33
CA ARG A 334 -7.43 -19.66 7.59
C ARG A 334 -6.39 -19.03 8.52
N GLN A 335 -6.82 -18.48 9.65
CA GLN A 335 -5.91 -17.96 10.67
C GLN A 335 -4.97 -19.06 11.19
N LYS A 336 -5.51 -20.27 11.44
CA LYS A 336 -4.74 -21.43 11.92
C LYS A 336 -3.68 -21.86 10.89
N ASP A 337 -4.02 -21.87 9.61
CA ASP A 337 -3.09 -22.25 8.54
C ASP A 337 -1.92 -21.27 8.45
N VAL A 338 -2.19 -19.95 8.50
CA VAL A 338 -1.15 -18.92 8.53
C VAL A 338 -0.30 -19.04 9.81
N THR A 339 -0.92 -19.26 10.98
CA THR A 339 -0.17 -19.46 12.24
C THR A 339 0.80 -20.62 12.12
N ARG A 340 0.35 -21.76 11.56
CA ARG A 340 1.20 -22.93 11.32
C ARG A 340 2.35 -22.61 10.35
N PHE A 341 2.08 -21.86 9.29
CA PHE A 341 3.07 -21.46 8.30
C PHE A 341 4.18 -20.60 8.93
N VAL A 342 3.80 -19.50 9.62
CA VAL A 342 4.78 -18.58 10.19
C VAL A 342 5.56 -19.14 11.36
N SER A 343 4.96 -20.09 12.12
CA SER A 343 5.60 -20.75 13.26
C SER A 343 6.57 -21.87 12.87
N ARG A 344 6.62 -22.23 11.59
CA ARG A 344 7.50 -23.32 11.11
C ARG A 344 8.96 -22.90 11.26
N LYS A 345 9.75 -23.73 11.99
CA LYS A 345 11.21 -23.58 12.08
C LYS A 345 11.88 -23.77 10.72
N ILE A 346 12.83 -22.91 10.39
CA ILE A 346 13.62 -22.97 9.14
C ILE A 346 15.12 -23.17 9.40
N ALA A 347 15.65 -22.66 10.51
CA ALA A 347 17.05 -22.80 10.89
C ALA A 347 17.24 -22.57 12.39
N ASP A 348 18.47 -22.69 12.87
CA ASP A 348 18.94 -22.11 14.13
C ASP A 348 19.86 -20.92 13.84
N ILE A 349 19.88 -19.93 14.74
CA ILE A 349 20.81 -18.79 14.69
C ILE A 349 21.54 -18.68 16.02
N THR A 350 22.88 -18.57 15.97
CA THR A 350 23.70 -18.59 17.19
C THR A 350 23.61 -17.31 18.01
N ASP A 351 23.47 -16.17 17.34
CA ASP A 351 23.48 -14.85 17.95
C ASP A 351 22.34 -13.99 17.39
N SER A 352 21.76 -13.13 18.22
CA SER A 352 20.72 -12.18 17.76
C SER A 352 21.31 -11.16 16.80
N ILE A 353 20.53 -10.82 15.76
CA ILE A 353 20.86 -9.74 14.83
C ILE A 353 19.75 -8.68 14.83
N THR A 354 20.14 -7.42 14.59
CA THR A 354 19.22 -6.30 14.60
C THR A 354 19.48 -5.33 13.45
N THR A 355 18.41 -4.74 12.90
CA THR A 355 18.52 -3.68 11.89
C THR A 355 19.10 -2.38 12.46
N ARG A 356 19.02 -2.16 13.78
CA ARG A 356 19.53 -0.96 14.45
C ARG A 356 21.02 -0.73 14.23
N ASP A 357 21.81 -1.81 14.19
CA ASP A 357 23.26 -1.71 14.01
C ASP A 357 23.65 -1.22 12.61
N ALA A 358 22.80 -1.48 11.62
CA ALA A 358 23.03 -1.06 10.24
C ALA A 358 23.07 0.47 10.05
N PHE A 359 22.49 1.23 10.97
CA PHE A 359 22.51 2.70 10.92
C PHE A 359 23.88 3.31 11.23
N PHE A 360 24.75 2.55 11.90
CA PHE A 360 25.98 3.05 12.51
C PHE A 360 27.27 2.41 11.98
N GLY A 361 27.14 1.55 10.96
CA GLY A 361 28.29 0.88 10.36
C GLY A 361 27.94 -0.48 9.76
N PRO A 362 28.96 -1.25 9.37
CA PRO A 362 28.77 -2.65 8.99
C PRO A 362 28.09 -3.43 10.13
N SER A 363 27.13 -4.27 9.78
CA SER A 363 26.37 -5.04 10.77
C SER A 363 26.13 -6.47 10.30
N ALA A 364 25.91 -7.37 11.25
CA ALA A 364 25.62 -8.77 10.93
C ALA A 364 24.35 -8.92 10.10
N PHE A 365 23.33 -8.07 10.33
CA PHE A 365 22.11 -8.04 9.54
C PHE A 365 22.40 -7.71 8.07
N MET A 366 23.15 -6.63 7.80
CA MET A 366 23.48 -6.23 6.43
C MET A 366 24.43 -7.19 5.76
N THR A 367 25.41 -7.74 6.50
CA THR A 367 26.33 -8.77 5.99
C THR A 367 25.56 -10.00 5.51
N LEU A 368 24.59 -10.50 6.30
CA LEU A 368 23.73 -11.61 5.90
C LEU A 368 22.97 -11.28 4.61
N LEU A 369 22.33 -10.11 4.54
CA LEU A 369 21.54 -9.70 3.38
C LEU A 369 22.41 -9.54 2.12
N HIS A 370 23.53 -8.85 2.22
CA HIS A 370 24.46 -8.68 1.09
C HIS A 370 25.02 -10.00 0.57
N ASN A 371 25.48 -10.90 1.45
CA ASN A 371 26.02 -12.19 1.07
C ASN A 371 24.98 -13.05 0.36
N LEU A 372 23.74 -13.06 0.87
CA LEU A 372 22.64 -13.78 0.20
C LEU A 372 22.33 -13.18 -1.17
N GLN A 373 22.35 -11.86 -1.33
CA GLN A 373 22.13 -11.22 -2.64
C GLN A 373 23.26 -11.58 -3.62
N LEU A 374 24.52 -11.56 -3.18
CA LEU A 374 25.67 -11.95 -4.01
C LEU A 374 25.62 -13.42 -4.40
N ASP A 375 25.30 -14.31 -3.46
CA ASP A 375 25.18 -15.76 -3.72
C ASP A 375 24.07 -16.09 -4.74
N ILE A 376 22.94 -15.39 -4.65
CA ILE A 376 21.80 -15.61 -5.56
C ILE A 376 22.07 -15.04 -6.94
N SER A 377 22.65 -13.83 -7.03
CA SER A 377 22.82 -13.10 -8.29
C SER A 377 24.12 -13.41 -9.02
N GLY A 378 25.17 -13.83 -8.29
CA GLY A 378 26.53 -13.91 -8.83
C GLY A 378 27.11 -12.55 -9.25
N ALA A 379 26.58 -11.43 -8.75
CA ALA A 379 27.04 -10.10 -9.08
C ALA A 379 28.38 -9.77 -8.40
N ASP A 380 29.10 -8.79 -8.94
CA ASP A 380 30.35 -8.29 -8.36
C ASP A 380 30.12 -7.51 -7.07
N ILE A 381 29.01 -6.78 -6.99
CA ILE A 381 28.66 -5.84 -5.91
C ILE A 381 27.19 -6.02 -5.54
N SER A 382 26.87 -5.91 -4.25
CA SER A 382 25.51 -5.87 -3.72
C SER A 382 25.24 -4.51 -3.08
N MET A 383 24.07 -3.93 -3.33
CA MET A 383 23.58 -2.74 -2.64
C MET A 383 22.25 -3.05 -1.96
N ALA A 384 22.12 -2.71 -0.70
CA ALA A 384 20.94 -2.97 0.11
C ALA A 384 20.85 -1.99 1.30
N ALA A 385 19.63 -1.78 1.79
CA ALA A 385 19.31 -0.94 2.93
C ALA A 385 18.63 -1.74 4.06
N PRO A 386 18.73 -1.29 5.33
CA PRO A 386 17.88 -1.79 6.40
C PRO A 386 16.44 -1.31 6.17
N LEU A 387 15.53 -2.25 5.91
CA LEU A 387 14.15 -1.92 5.51
C LEU A 387 13.28 -1.45 6.67
N THR A 388 13.72 -1.67 7.92
CA THR A 388 13.09 -1.21 9.16
C THR A 388 14.17 -0.76 10.16
N ASN A 389 13.77 -0.04 11.20
CA ASN A 389 14.65 0.37 12.28
C ASN A 389 14.41 -0.39 13.59
N ASP A 390 13.48 -1.34 13.62
CA ASP A 390 13.07 -2.07 14.81
C ASP A 390 13.12 -3.60 14.64
N GLY A 391 13.65 -4.08 13.50
CA GLY A 391 13.78 -5.50 13.20
C GLY A 391 14.80 -6.19 14.12
N VAL A 392 14.39 -7.29 14.76
CA VAL A 392 15.23 -8.15 15.58
C VAL A 392 14.95 -9.61 15.24
N ILE A 393 15.99 -10.38 14.98
CA ILE A 393 15.95 -11.85 14.92
C ILE A 393 16.74 -12.35 16.12
N ALA A 394 16.04 -13.00 17.07
CA ALA A 394 16.63 -13.47 18.30
C ALA A 394 17.47 -14.74 18.07
N ALA A 395 18.51 -14.94 18.90
CA ALA A 395 19.26 -16.19 18.95
C ALA A 395 18.35 -17.37 19.30
N GLY A 396 18.60 -18.54 18.69
CA GLY A 396 17.81 -19.76 18.88
C GLY A 396 17.10 -20.20 17.61
N GLU A 397 15.84 -20.60 17.72
CA GLU A 397 15.05 -21.05 16.57
C GLU A 397 14.64 -19.89 15.66
N MET A 398 15.06 -19.97 14.41
CA MET A 398 14.62 -19.07 13.35
C MET A 398 13.40 -19.67 12.64
N ARG A 399 12.36 -18.87 12.49
CA ARG A 399 11.06 -19.28 11.93
C ARG A 399 10.76 -18.55 10.62
N VAL A 400 9.73 -19.01 9.92
CA VAL A 400 9.25 -18.31 8.71
C VAL A 400 8.88 -16.86 9.02
N ALA A 401 8.33 -16.54 10.20
CA ALA A 401 8.03 -15.17 10.64
C ALA A 401 9.25 -14.25 10.54
N ASP A 402 10.45 -14.75 10.90
CA ASP A 402 11.69 -13.98 10.88
C ASP A 402 12.11 -13.55 9.48
N MET A 403 11.63 -14.25 8.43
CA MET A 403 11.88 -13.85 7.04
C MET A 403 11.19 -12.54 6.68
N PHE A 404 10.06 -12.24 7.28
CA PHE A 404 9.36 -10.97 7.09
C PHE A 404 10.02 -9.82 7.84
N THR A 405 10.73 -10.12 8.93
CA THR A 405 11.61 -9.17 9.62
C THR A 405 12.90 -8.92 8.82
N LEU A 406 13.51 -9.98 8.28
CA LEU A 406 14.74 -9.88 7.49
C LEU A 406 14.48 -9.13 6.18
N TYR A 407 13.34 -9.41 5.51
CA TYR A 407 12.98 -8.76 4.26
C TYR A 407 11.48 -8.48 4.17
N LYS A 408 11.11 -7.23 4.43
CA LYS A 408 9.71 -6.79 4.60
C LYS A 408 8.90 -6.82 3.29
N TYR A 409 9.52 -6.42 2.17
CA TYR A 409 8.84 -6.23 0.88
C TYR A 409 8.96 -7.44 -0.04
N GLU A 410 8.08 -7.54 -1.03
CA GLU A 410 8.04 -8.65 -2.01
C GLU A 410 8.83 -8.31 -3.28
N ASN A 411 9.97 -7.65 -3.11
CA ASN A 411 10.85 -7.27 -4.21
C ASN A 411 11.58 -8.48 -4.81
N PHE A 412 11.78 -8.43 -6.12
CA PHE A 412 12.69 -9.32 -6.84
C PHE A 412 14.14 -8.86 -6.67
N LEU A 413 15.09 -9.76 -6.89
CA LEU A 413 16.49 -9.40 -6.97
C LEU A 413 16.86 -9.17 -8.45
N CYS A 414 17.35 -7.97 -8.75
CA CYS A 414 17.80 -7.57 -10.07
C CYS A 414 19.32 -7.41 -10.11
N THR A 415 19.94 -7.80 -11.21
CA THR A 415 21.35 -7.53 -11.49
C THR A 415 21.44 -6.47 -12.58
N LEU A 416 22.15 -5.38 -12.30
CA LEU A 416 22.35 -4.25 -13.21
C LEU A 416 23.78 -4.17 -13.71
N ARG A 417 24.01 -3.54 -14.88
CA ARG A 417 25.34 -3.06 -15.31
C ARG A 417 25.50 -1.62 -14.92
N MET A 418 26.55 -1.32 -14.14
CA MET A 418 26.89 0.04 -13.73
C MET A 418 28.39 0.28 -13.89
N THR A 419 28.78 1.48 -14.29
CA THR A 419 30.19 1.91 -14.28
C THR A 419 30.65 2.17 -12.84
N GLY A 420 31.96 2.14 -12.60
CA GLY A 420 32.49 2.45 -11.27
C GLY A 420 32.17 3.88 -10.83
N ARG A 421 32.03 4.85 -11.75
CA ARG A 421 31.57 6.21 -11.43
C ARG A 421 30.12 6.20 -10.95
N GLU A 422 29.23 5.53 -11.68
CA GLU A 422 27.81 5.41 -11.31
C GLU A 422 27.64 4.73 -9.93
N ILE A 423 28.48 3.73 -9.61
CA ILE A 423 28.50 3.07 -8.30
C ILE A 423 28.91 4.04 -7.19
N LYS A 424 29.98 4.82 -7.42
CA LYS A 424 30.39 5.84 -6.46
C LYS A 424 29.30 6.88 -6.26
N ASP A 425 28.73 7.42 -7.32
CA ASP A 425 27.72 8.47 -7.29
C ASP A 425 26.42 7.98 -6.63
N TYR A 426 26.04 6.72 -6.85
CA TYR A 426 24.95 6.04 -6.12
C TYR A 426 25.19 6.06 -4.62
N LEU A 427 26.39 5.66 -4.16
CA LEU A 427 26.74 5.65 -2.74
C LEU A 427 26.81 7.06 -2.17
N GLU A 428 27.37 8.03 -2.90
CA GLU A 428 27.36 9.44 -2.51
C GLU A 428 25.94 9.95 -2.26
N PHE A 429 25.00 9.55 -3.11
CA PHE A 429 23.58 9.88 -2.95
C PHE A 429 22.97 9.19 -1.74
N SER A 430 23.13 7.87 -1.59
CA SER A 430 22.63 7.11 -0.46
C SER A 430 23.09 7.68 0.87
N TYR A 431 24.42 7.87 1.03
CA TYR A 431 24.98 8.44 2.26
C TYR A 431 24.60 9.92 2.46
N SER A 432 24.24 10.66 1.41
CA SER A 432 23.73 12.02 1.56
C SER A 432 22.28 12.07 2.10
N LEU A 433 21.50 11.00 1.90
CA LEU A 433 20.19 10.83 2.49
C LEU A 433 20.27 10.36 3.95
N TRP A 434 21.27 9.55 4.23
CA TRP A 434 21.47 8.86 5.50
C TRP A 434 22.23 9.71 6.54
N THR A 435 23.42 10.24 6.15
CA THR A 435 24.34 10.91 7.06
C THR A 435 24.40 12.41 6.84
N ASP A 436 24.53 13.15 7.92
CA ASP A 436 24.82 14.58 7.87
C ASP A 436 26.33 14.84 7.76
N CYS A 437 26.74 16.12 7.75
CA CYS A 437 28.13 16.52 7.84
C CYS A 437 28.42 16.93 9.28
N ILE A 438 29.29 16.17 9.95
CA ILE A 438 29.72 16.48 11.32
C ILE A 438 30.62 17.72 11.33
N SER A 439 30.31 18.65 12.21
CA SER A 439 31.07 19.88 12.45
C SER A 439 31.01 20.27 13.93
N ASP A 440 31.71 21.32 14.30
CA ASP A 440 31.66 21.85 15.67
C ASP A 440 30.26 22.34 16.08
N THR A 441 29.39 22.61 15.12
CA THR A 441 27.99 23.02 15.33
C THR A 441 26.95 21.92 15.08
N ASN A 442 27.38 20.80 14.52
CA ASN A 442 26.51 19.63 14.26
C ASN A 442 27.20 18.33 14.69
N PRO A 443 26.89 17.78 15.86
CA PRO A 443 27.51 16.55 16.37
C PRO A 443 26.86 15.28 15.84
N HIS A 444 25.79 15.35 15.02
CA HIS A 444 25.00 14.21 14.59
C HIS A 444 25.54 13.57 13.31
N LEU A 445 25.64 12.25 13.33
CA LEU A 445 25.91 11.43 12.14
C LEU A 445 24.65 11.27 11.30
N ILE A 446 23.53 10.97 11.94
CA ILE A 446 22.25 10.66 11.26
C ILE A 446 21.52 11.96 10.90
N ARG A 447 20.90 11.99 9.73
CA ARG A 447 20.03 13.10 9.34
C ARG A 447 18.65 12.96 9.98
N PHE A 448 18.40 13.81 10.96
CA PHE A 448 17.11 13.93 11.61
C PHE A 448 16.19 14.92 10.88
N ALA A 449 14.88 14.77 11.07
CA ALA A 449 13.89 15.71 10.54
C ALA A 449 13.95 17.08 11.24
N SER A 450 14.39 17.10 12.51
CA SER A 450 14.63 18.30 13.32
C SER A 450 16.11 18.63 13.39
N ASP A 451 16.45 19.92 13.33
CA ASP A 451 17.84 20.40 13.56
C ASP A 451 18.29 20.24 15.03
N ARG A 452 17.36 19.98 15.94
CA ARG A 452 17.60 19.73 17.36
C ARG A 452 16.79 18.50 17.81
N PRO A 453 17.24 17.30 17.42
CA PRO A 453 16.51 16.08 17.76
C PRO A 453 16.53 15.83 19.27
N THR A 454 15.38 15.41 19.80
CA THR A 454 15.23 15.00 21.20
C THR A 454 14.77 13.54 21.23
N PRO A 455 14.93 12.80 22.33
CA PRO A 455 14.51 11.40 22.42
C PRO A 455 13.03 11.14 22.12
N ASN A 456 12.18 12.15 22.18
CA ASN A 456 10.75 12.04 21.88
C ASN A 456 10.38 12.56 20.48
N GLU A 457 11.30 13.24 19.79
CA GLU A 457 11.09 13.89 18.48
C GLU A 457 12.14 13.46 17.45
N ASN A 458 12.81 12.34 17.66
CA ASN A 458 13.93 11.82 16.89
C ASN A 458 13.49 11.14 15.58
N ARG A 459 12.77 11.81 14.73
CA ARG A 459 12.39 11.28 13.42
C ARG A 459 13.54 11.38 12.43
N LEU A 460 13.79 10.30 11.68
CA LEU A 460 14.69 10.33 10.53
C LEU A 460 14.15 11.30 9.47
N LYS A 461 15.05 12.07 8.84
CA LYS A 461 14.68 12.96 7.73
C LYS A 461 14.23 12.18 6.50
N ASN A 462 14.90 11.06 6.22
CA ASN A 462 14.60 10.17 5.11
C ASN A 462 14.31 8.76 5.63
N PRO A 463 13.45 7.99 4.96
CA PRO A 463 13.16 6.60 5.33
C PRO A 463 14.43 5.72 5.28
N SER A 464 14.59 4.81 6.25
CA SER A 464 15.75 3.92 6.34
C SER A 464 15.93 2.99 5.13
N TYR A 465 14.87 2.67 4.43
CA TYR A 465 14.96 1.89 3.21
C TYR A 465 15.68 2.62 2.05
N ASN A 466 16.09 3.89 2.26
CA ASN A 466 16.96 4.66 1.36
C ASN A 466 18.42 4.73 1.83
N PHE A 467 18.81 3.98 2.86
CA PHE A 467 20.16 3.99 3.42
C PHE A 467 20.97 2.78 2.93
N ASP A 468 21.18 2.72 1.62
CA ASP A 468 21.90 1.62 1.00
C ASP A 468 23.38 1.68 1.33
N SER A 469 23.92 0.56 1.85
CA SER A 469 25.35 0.24 1.90
C SER A 469 25.70 -0.72 0.77
N ALA A 470 27.00 -1.03 0.63
CA ALA A 470 27.46 -1.96 -0.40
C ALA A 470 28.36 -3.06 0.19
N SER A 471 28.32 -4.24 -0.43
CA SER A 471 29.32 -5.31 -0.30
C SER A 471 29.89 -5.69 -1.67
N GLY A 472 31.04 -6.38 -1.70
CA GLY A 472 31.82 -6.64 -2.92
C GLY A 472 32.90 -5.58 -3.18
N ILE A 473 32.89 -4.49 -2.43
CA ILE A 473 33.90 -3.41 -2.45
C ILE A 473 34.37 -3.06 -1.04
N ILE A 474 35.59 -2.51 -0.94
CA ILE A 474 36.14 -1.91 0.28
C ILE A 474 36.16 -0.39 0.09
N TYR A 475 35.51 0.35 1.02
CA TYR A 475 35.38 1.81 0.90
C TYR A 475 35.33 2.51 2.27
N THR A 476 35.51 3.83 2.26
CA THR A 476 35.33 4.69 3.43
C THR A 476 34.30 5.78 3.16
N VAL A 477 33.64 6.22 4.24
CA VAL A 477 32.64 7.28 4.21
C VAL A 477 33.10 8.43 5.08
N ASP A 478 33.56 9.52 4.46
CA ASP A 478 33.99 10.73 5.19
C ASP A 478 32.77 11.57 5.61
N ILE A 479 32.47 11.51 6.90
CA ILE A 479 31.31 12.20 7.50
C ILE A 479 31.53 13.69 7.70
N THR A 480 32.72 14.21 7.41
CA THR A 480 33.02 15.65 7.46
C THR A 480 32.79 16.32 6.10
N LYS A 481 32.56 15.55 5.04
CA LYS A 481 32.43 16.04 3.66
C LYS A 481 30.97 16.10 3.21
N PRO A 482 30.62 17.05 2.34
CA PRO A 482 29.33 17.07 1.65
C PRO A 482 29.26 15.96 0.60
N LYS A 483 28.03 15.73 0.04
CA LYS A 483 27.82 14.86 -1.12
C LYS A 483 28.81 15.15 -2.23
N GLY A 484 29.36 14.11 -2.84
CA GLY A 484 30.41 14.15 -3.87
C GLY A 484 31.83 13.97 -3.33
N GLY A 485 32.03 14.11 -2.02
CA GLY A 485 33.33 13.91 -1.35
C GLY A 485 33.31 12.93 -0.19
N LYS A 486 32.13 12.30 0.08
CA LYS A 486 31.98 11.35 1.20
C LYS A 486 32.61 9.99 0.90
N ILE A 487 32.50 9.50 -0.33
CA ILE A 487 32.82 8.11 -0.69
C ILE A 487 34.20 8.00 -1.34
N ASN A 488 35.04 7.17 -0.73
CA ASN A 488 36.31 6.74 -1.33
C ASN A 488 36.35 5.22 -1.43
N ILE A 489 36.20 4.68 -2.66
CA ILE A 489 36.30 3.25 -2.94
C ILE A 489 37.77 2.86 -3.11
N ILE A 490 38.25 1.95 -2.27
CA ILE A 490 39.65 1.56 -2.19
C ILE A 490 39.95 0.42 -3.18
N SER A 491 39.13 -0.63 -3.17
CA SER A 491 39.29 -1.83 -4.00
C SER A 491 38.01 -2.64 -4.09
N LEU A 492 37.97 -3.65 -4.92
CA LEU A 492 37.03 -4.75 -4.80
C LEU A 492 37.37 -5.60 -3.57
N SER A 493 36.39 -6.29 -2.97
CA SER A 493 36.61 -7.20 -1.82
C SER A 493 37.56 -8.36 -2.19
N SER A 494 37.69 -8.70 -3.48
CA SER A 494 38.67 -9.64 -3.99
C SER A 494 40.15 -9.16 -3.96
N GLY A 495 40.39 -7.91 -3.52
CA GLY A 495 41.69 -7.26 -3.54
C GLY A 495 42.11 -6.68 -4.90
N LYS A 496 41.30 -6.84 -5.94
CA LYS A 496 41.57 -6.21 -7.25
C LYS A 496 41.30 -4.71 -7.17
N PRO A 497 42.07 -3.89 -7.92
CA PRO A 497 41.82 -2.46 -8.00
C PRO A 497 40.39 -2.16 -8.50
N PHE A 498 39.73 -1.20 -7.87
CA PHE A 498 38.49 -0.63 -8.38
C PHE A 498 38.78 0.41 -9.45
N ASN A 499 38.15 0.27 -10.62
CA ASN A 499 38.35 1.21 -11.72
C ASN A 499 37.03 1.97 -12.00
N PRO A 500 37.01 3.31 -11.85
CA PRO A 500 35.82 4.13 -12.13
C PRO A 500 35.25 3.98 -13.54
N ASP A 501 36.10 3.65 -14.53
CA ASP A 501 35.71 3.54 -15.93
C ASP A 501 35.33 2.11 -16.37
N SER A 502 35.50 1.13 -15.49
CA SER A 502 35.06 -0.26 -15.73
C SER A 502 33.60 -0.43 -15.42
N THR A 503 32.98 -1.43 -16.06
CA THR A 503 31.59 -1.84 -15.80
C THR A 503 31.58 -3.05 -14.87
N TYR A 504 30.70 -3.00 -13.86
CA TYR A 504 30.48 -4.04 -12.87
C TYR A 504 29.02 -4.51 -12.90
N THR A 505 28.80 -5.72 -12.44
CA THR A 505 27.44 -6.22 -12.16
C THR A 505 27.07 -5.87 -10.72
N VAL A 506 25.89 -5.29 -10.54
CA VAL A 506 25.41 -4.80 -9.23
C VAL A 506 24.06 -5.40 -8.90
N ALA A 507 23.97 -6.12 -7.80
CA ALA A 507 22.73 -6.67 -7.28
C ALA A 507 21.98 -5.61 -6.46
N VAL A 508 20.71 -5.36 -6.83
CA VAL A 508 19.78 -4.46 -6.15
C VAL A 508 18.39 -5.08 -6.12
N ASN A 509 17.50 -4.59 -5.27
CA ASN A 509 16.10 -4.99 -5.34
C ASN A 509 15.37 -4.34 -6.55
N SER A 510 14.21 -4.89 -6.92
CA SER A 510 13.43 -4.43 -8.06
C SER A 510 12.94 -2.98 -7.93
N TYR A 511 12.67 -2.52 -6.70
CA TYR A 511 12.31 -1.13 -6.43
C TYR A 511 13.44 -0.18 -6.87
N ARG A 512 14.70 -0.50 -6.51
CA ARG A 512 15.86 0.27 -6.97
C ARG A 512 16.05 0.17 -8.48
N ALA A 513 15.94 -1.04 -9.04
CA ALA A 513 16.12 -1.26 -10.47
C ALA A 513 15.12 -0.47 -11.33
N GLY A 514 13.91 -0.22 -10.82
CA GLY A 514 12.91 0.65 -11.45
C GLY A 514 13.15 2.16 -11.28
N GLY A 515 14.12 2.56 -10.45
CA GLY A 515 14.41 3.98 -10.17
C GLY A 515 13.90 4.46 -8.82
N GLY A 516 13.22 3.61 -8.05
CA GLY A 516 12.66 3.96 -6.76
C GLY A 516 13.70 4.50 -5.78
N GLY A 517 13.36 5.59 -5.08
CA GLY A 517 14.23 6.30 -4.15
C GLY A 517 15.36 7.08 -4.81
N ASP A 518 15.34 7.24 -6.15
CA ASP A 518 16.22 8.11 -6.96
C ASP A 518 17.72 7.80 -6.91
N HIS A 519 18.15 6.66 -6.35
CA HIS A 519 19.56 6.29 -6.24
C HIS A 519 20.21 6.07 -7.60
N LEU A 520 19.51 5.44 -8.55
CA LEU A 520 20.01 5.23 -9.90
C LEU A 520 19.84 6.47 -10.76
N THR A 521 18.76 7.24 -10.56
CA THR A 521 18.44 8.41 -11.40
C THR A 521 19.17 9.66 -10.93
N LEU A 522 18.78 10.27 -9.82
CA LEU A 522 19.42 11.47 -9.26
C LEU A 522 20.79 11.18 -8.63
N GLY A 523 20.97 9.94 -8.14
CA GLY A 523 22.24 9.49 -7.56
C GLY A 523 23.27 9.19 -8.63
N ALA A 524 23.13 8.11 -9.34
CA ALA A 524 24.08 7.63 -10.35
C ALA A 524 23.97 8.36 -11.71
N GLY A 525 22.96 9.22 -11.91
CA GLY A 525 22.78 9.99 -13.15
C GLY A 525 22.27 9.16 -14.34
N ILE A 526 21.70 7.98 -14.10
CA ILE A 526 21.14 7.13 -15.16
C ILE A 526 19.77 7.68 -15.55
N SER A 527 19.56 7.92 -16.85
CA SER A 527 18.25 8.35 -17.35
C SER A 527 17.17 7.31 -17.03
N PRO A 528 15.96 7.72 -16.57
CA PRO A 528 14.84 6.78 -16.38
C PRO A 528 14.57 5.90 -17.61
N ALA A 529 14.74 6.41 -18.81
CA ALA A 529 14.56 5.68 -20.06
C ALA A 529 15.59 4.53 -20.24
N ASP A 530 16.78 4.67 -19.63
CA ASP A 530 17.88 3.70 -19.76
C ASP A 530 17.87 2.62 -18.67
N LEU A 531 17.11 2.78 -17.58
CA LEU A 531 17.10 1.85 -16.44
C LEU A 531 16.83 0.40 -16.88
N LYS A 532 15.81 0.21 -17.72
CA LYS A 532 15.45 -1.11 -18.23
C LYS A 532 16.59 -1.78 -19.00
N ALA A 533 17.34 -1.03 -19.79
CA ALA A 533 18.47 -1.55 -20.56
C ALA A 533 19.69 -1.93 -19.70
N ARG A 534 19.76 -1.42 -18.46
CA ARG A 534 20.80 -1.76 -17.48
C ARG A 534 20.55 -3.10 -16.79
N VAL A 535 19.30 -3.59 -16.74
CA VAL A 535 18.96 -4.86 -16.10
C VAL A 535 19.48 -6.02 -16.93
N VAL A 536 20.36 -6.83 -16.35
CA VAL A 536 20.95 -8.05 -16.94
C VAL A 536 20.08 -9.27 -16.66
N SER A 537 19.60 -9.37 -15.41
CA SER A 537 18.73 -10.46 -14.95
C SER A 537 17.87 -10.02 -13.79
N SER A 538 16.78 -10.74 -13.58
CA SER A 538 15.90 -10.63 -12.42
C SER A 538 15.48 -12.03 -11.99
N THR A 539 15.30 -12.24 -10.69
CA THR A 539 14.76 -13.50 -10.17
C THR A 539 13.30 -13.68 -10.56
N ASP A 540 12.80 -14.92 -10.57
CA ASP A 540 11.41 -15.27 -10.89
C ASP A 540 10.49 -15.31 -9.65
N LYS A 541 11.08 -15.26 -8.44
CA LYS A 541 10.41 -15.18 -7.15
C LYS A 541 10.95 -13.97 -6.39
N ASP A 542 10.19 -13.55 -5.38
CA ASP A 542 10.62 -12.48 -4.48
C ASP A 542 11.88 -12.88 -3.69
N LEU A 543 12.62 -11.88 -3.22
CA LEU A 543 13.88 -12.08 -2.51
C LEU A 543 13.68 -12.86 -1.20
N ARG A 544 12.55 -12.68 -0.51
CA ARG A 544 12.21 -13.44 0.72
C ARG A 544 12.14 -14.94 0.46
N PHE A 545 11.58 -15.36 -0.67
CA PHE A 545 11.57 -16.78 -1.06
C PHE A 545 12.98 -17.35 -1.15
N TYR A 546 13.91 -16.67 -1.83
CA TYR A 546 15.28 -17.13 -1.96
C TYR A 546 16.06 -17.11 -0.65
N LEU A 547 15.88 -16.05 0.16
CA LEU A 547 16.44 -15.94 1.50
C LEU A 547 16.02 -17.14 2.36
N MET A 548 14.70 -17.42 2.41
CA MET A 548 14.16 -18.56 3.16
C MET A 548 14.76 -19.88 2.69
N LYS A 549 14.84 -20.12 1.37
CA LYS A 549 15.41 -21.38 0.83
C LYS A 549 16.88 -21.53 1.12
N THR A 550 17.65 -20.46 1.08
CA THR A 550 19.08 -20.51 1.40
C THR A 550 19.30 -20.79 2.89
N ILE A 551 18.54 -20.13 3.76
CA ILE A 551 18.62 -20.32 5.21
C ILE A 551 18.17 -21.72 5.61
N GLU A 552 17.07 -22.25 5.05
CA GLU A 552 16.64 -23.64 5.25
C GLU A 552 17.73 -24.65 4.89
N ARG A 553 18.42 -24.42 3.77
CA ARG A 553 19.52 -25.32 3.30
C ARG A 553 20.73 -25.26 4.23
N GLN A 554 21.06 -24.11 4.79
CA GLN A 554 22.17 -23.95 5.72
C GLN A 554 21.87 -24.59 7.09
N GLY A 555 20.62 -24.52 7.57
CA GLY A 555 20.15 -25.10 8.82
C GLY A 555 20.68 -24.43 10.10
N LEU A 556 21.87 -23.82 10.04
CA LEU A 556 22.49 -23.05 11.13
C LEU A 556 23.11 -21.78 10.57
N LEU A 557 22.71 -20.64 11.11
CA LEU A 557 23.30 -19.33 10.82
C LEU A 557 24.24 -18.92 11.96
N GLN A 558 25.45 -18.52 11.59
CA GLN A 558 26.44 -17.91 12.49
C GLN A 558 26.65 -16.47 12.01
N PRO A 559 25.97 -15.49 12.61
CA PRO A 559 26.07 -14.10 12.18
C PRO A 559 27.49 -13.58 12.29
N THR A 560 27.98 -12.96 11.23
CA THR A 560 29.29 -12.33 11.15
C THR A 560 29.15 -10.91 10.66
N VAL A 561 30.08 -10.04 11.04
CA VAL A 561 30.15 -8.68 10.52
C VAL A 561 31.33 -8.60 9.54
N GLU A 562 31.05 -8.31 8.28
CA GLU A 562 32.07 -8.02 7.28
C GLU A 562 32.47 -6.54 7.37
N LEU A 563 33.72 -6.26 7.76
CA LEU A 563 34.25 -4.90 7.90
C LEU A 563 34.78 -4.39 6.54
N ASN A 564 33.90 -4.24 5.57
CA ASN A 564 34.25 -3.81 4.23
C ASN A 564 34.13 -2.30 4.01
N TRP A 565 33.58 -1.56 4.99
CA TRP A 565 33.55 -0.11 4.99
C TRP A 565 33.54 0.47 6.39
N LEU A 566 33.86 1.77 6.53
CA LEU A 566 33.79 2.45 7.82
C LEU A 566 33.58 3.97 7.63
N PHE A 567 33.03 4.60 8.65
CA PHE A 567 32.99 6.07 8.76
C PHE A 567 34.35 6.63 9.17
N ILE A 568 34.75 7.72 8.52
CA ILE A 568 35.96 8.45 8.83
C ILE A 568 35.68 9.95 9.08
N PRO A 569 36.44 10.67 9.97
CA PRO A 569 37.47 10.14 10.87
C PRO A 569 36.86 9.27 11.99
N PRO A 570 37.52 8.17 12.42
CA PRO A 570 36.95 7.21 13.35
C PRO A 570 36.55 7.82 14.72
N ASP A 571 37.36 8.72 15.27
CA ASP A 571 37.08 9.33 16.57
C ASP A 571 35.79 10.17 16.56
N LYS A 572 35.63 11.02 15.53
CA LYS A 572 34.39 11.82 15.33
C LYS A 572 33.19 10.94 15.08
N ALA A 573 33.36 9.86 14.31
CA ALA A 573 32.32 8.90 14.06
C ALA A 573 31.84 8.21 15.34
N ALA A 574 32.77 7.76 16.19
CA ALA A 574 32.44 7.09 17.45
C ALA A 574 31.63 7.99 18.39
N GLU A 575 32.03 9.28 18.53
CA GLU A 575 31.31 10.26 19.35
C GLU A 575 29.88 10.50 18.83
N ALA A 576 29.72 10.73 17.53
CA ALA A 576 28.42 10.98 16.91
C ALA A 576 27.50 9.76 16.96
N ILE A 577 28.04 8.54 16.73
CA ILE A 577 27.33 7.28 16.86
C ILE A 577 26.77 7.09 18.27
N ALA A 578 27.58 7.40 19.32
CA ALA A 578 27.13 7.28 20.69
C ALA A 578 25.94 8.21 21.00
N ILE A 579 26.00 9.46 20.52
CA ILE A 579 24.91 10.44 20.66
C ILE A 579 23.65 9.97 19.95
N ASP A 580 23.76 9.59 18.67
CA ASP A 580 22.61 9.27 17.84
C ASP A 580 21.98 7.92 18.19
N ARG A 581 22.79 6.95 18.63
CA ARG A 581 22.29 5.65 19.12
C ARG A 581 21.45 5.84 20.38
N ASP A 582 21.88 6.71 21.31
CA ASP A 582 21.08 7.00 22.50
C ASP A 582 19.78 7.75 22.16
N LEU A 583 19.82 8.69 21.23
CA LEU A 583 18.64 9.38 20.74
C LEU A 583 17.61 8.43 20.09
N LEU A 584 18.06 7.53 19.20
CA LEU A 584 17.18 6.65 18.42
C LEU A 584 16.72 5.43 19.25
N PHE A 585 17.61 4.86 20.06
CA PHE A 585 17.42 3.52 20.63
C PHE A 585 17.75 3.43 22.13
N GLY A 586 17.95 4.56 22.82
CA GLY A 586 18.29 4.60 24.25
C GLY A 586 17.19 4.07 25.18
N PRO A 587 17.43 4.02 26.52
CA PRO A 587 16.54 3.38 27.49
C PRO A 587 15.09 3.88 27.50
N GLN A 588 14.84 5.09 27.02
CA GLN A 588 13.48 5.64 26.91
C GLN A 588 12.67 5.04 25.74
N SER A 589 13.32 4.53 24.70
CA SER A 589 12.66 3.86 23.57
C SER A 589 12.21 2.43 23.91
N SER A 590 12.78 1.81 24.97
CA SER A 590 12.41 0.46 25.41
C SER A 590 11.12 0.40 26.25
N LYS A 591 10.62 1.54 26.74
CA LYS A 591 9.38 1.60 27.54
C LYS A 591 8.09 1.53 26.69
N ASN A 592 8.19 1.80 25.39
CA ASN A 592 7.05 1.71 24.45
C ASN A 592 6.98 0.37 23.70
N GLN A 593 7.80 -0.62 24.10
CA GLN A 593 7.83 -1.97 23.51
C GLN A 593 7.24 -3.05 24.43
N LYS A 594 6.37 -2.67 25.39
CA LYS A 594 5.60 -3.63 26.18
C LYS A 594 4.13 -3.66 25.75
#